data_6643fb3dd2660535290a879009260132
#
_entry.id   6643fb3dd2660535290a879009260132
#
_cell.length_a   1.000
_cell.length_b   1.000
_cell.length_c   1.000
_cell.angle_alpha   90.00
_cell.angle_beta   90.00
_cell.angle_gamma   90.00
#
_symmetry.space_group_name_H-M   'P 1'
#
loop_
_entity.id
_entity.type
_entity.pdbx_description
1 polymer ?
#
loop_
_entity_poly.entity_id
_entity_poly.type
_entity_poly.pdbx_seq_one_letter_code
_entity_poly.pdbx_strand_id
1 'polypeptide(L)'
;MDKKMTSGEIAKKAGVSQKAVRLYDEKGLLKPTDYSEGNYRLYDDAALQILEKIVALKAIGFSLEEIRDNLAAGEAVNVEEALRLQLKNMEEKRSQIDNVIAAINGALERRGSALDWDDVATIVQNINLDRSADKHHWDALKHTAQEPDWYVKIFDSLELKKKDKILDLGCGYAKLWRNNRDRIPEGSKIYAVDVHGGWADDFEKYLAENKDSLPKGVKISLLFEDLETDKAWEKIAKNKEYSMIIAHYLGFELKDPEAMIARAAGCLSDKGVFSYNGPGADSWYRYMQGVFKELKIKAPFVDEKIAMKKKAADDTTKMLKKYFGKVELVSLSNKWHYTDAADLFNKLVEFVEDQEKFMSSKRDIVERYFAKKIEKDGEIVFETSAYFWHCRK
;
A
#
# COMPACT_ATOMS: atom_id res chain seq x y z
N MET A 1 34.76 5.97 -37.48
CA MET A 1 33.84 7.03 -36.96
C MET A 1 32.48 6.42 -36.92
N ASP A 2 31.97 6.18 -35.72
CA ASP A 2 30.63 5.60 -35.54
C ASP A 2 29.59 6.60 -36.06
N LYS A 3 28.69 6.10 -36.91
CA LYS A 3 27.68 6.92 -37.57
C LYS A 3 26.66 7.39 -36.55
N LYS A 4 26.78 8.66 -36.12
CA LYS A 4 25.82 9.27 -35.18
C LYS A 4 24.45 9.43 -35.85
N MET A 5 23.41 9.16 -35.09
CA MET A 5 22.00 9.18 -35.51
C MET A 5 21.32 10.46 -35.00
N THR A 6 20.47 11.05 -35.79
CA THR A 6 19.57 12.13 -35.36
C THR A 6 18.44 11.57 -34.48
N SER A 7 17.71 12.44 -33.76
CA SER A 7 16.53 12.03 -32.95
C SER A 7 15.49 11.30 -33.77
N GLY A 8 15.34 11.58 -35.06
CA GLY A 8 14.41 10.87 -35.94
C GLY A 8 14.89 9.47 -36.31
N GLU A 9 16.21 9.33 -36.61
CA GLU A 9 16.80 8.05 -36.97
C GLU A 9 16.83 7.07 -35.81
N ILE A 10 17.24 7.51 -34.60
CA ILE A 10 17.25 6.65 -33.42
C ILE A 10 15.82 6.26 -33.00
N ALA A 11 14.85 7.18 -33.11
CA ALA A 11 13.45 6.91 -32.84
C ALA A 11 12.89 5.82 -33.78
N LYS A 12 13.21 5.91 -35.08
CA LYS A 12 12.80 4.93 -36.07
C LYS A 12 13.39 3.54 -35.79
N LYS A 13 14.68 3.48 -35.40
CA LYS A 13 15.33 2.20 -35.05
C LYS A 13 14.70 1.55 -33.82
N ALA A 14 14.38 2.31 -32.81
CA ALA A 14 13.79 1.79 -31.56
C ALA A 14 12.27 1.67 -31.60
N GLY A 15 11.61 2.00 -32.74
CA GLY A 15 10.14 1.85 -32.87
C GLY A 15 9.32 2.85 -32.05
N VAL A 16 9.87 4.03 -31.75
CA VAL A 16 9.18 5.08 -30.97
C VAL A 16 9.03 6.40 -31.75
N SER A 17 8.24 7.32 -31.23
CA SER A 17 8.15 8.65 -31.83
C SER A 17 9.36 9.52 -31.51
N GLN A 18 9.71 10.44 -32.40
CA GLN A 18 10.75 11.45 -32.14
C GLN A 18 10.41 12.31 -30.90
N LYS A 19 9.11 12.52 -30.64
CA LYS A 19 8.63 13.21 -29.43
C LYS A 19 8.97 12.42 -28.14
N ALA A 20 8.88 11.10 -28.19
CA ALA A 20 9.26 10.25 -27.06
C ALA A 20 10.78 10.36 -26.77
N VAL A 21 11.62 10.34 -27.80
CA VAL A 21 13.08 10.51 -27.63
C VAL A 21 13.42 11.85 -26.97
N ARG A 22 12.75 12.95 -27.37
CA ARG A 22 12.91 14.25 -26.72
C ARG A 22 12.45 14.26 -25.27
N LEU A 23 11.32 13.63 -24.98
CA LEU A 23 10.81 13.49 -23.62
C LEU A 23 11.79 12.71 -22.73
N TYR A 24 12.41 11.66 -23.26
CA TYR A 24 13.39 10.88 -22.50
C TYR A 24 14.67 11.67 -22.20
N ASP A 25 15.10 12.54 -23.13
CA ASP A 25 16.20 13.49 -22.89
C ASP A 25 15.81 14.53 -21.81
N GLU A 26 14.64 15.16 -21.93
CA GLU A 26 14.12 16.14 -20.96
C GLU A 26 13.96 15.54 -19.55
N LYS A 27 13.62 14.26 -19.47
CA LYS A 27 13.47 13.50 -18.20
C LYS A 27 14.79 12.89 -17.71
N GLY A 28 15.90 13.09 -18.43
CA GLY A 28 17.23 12.61 -18.05
C GLY A 28 17.45 11.10 -18.22
N LEU A 29 16.54 10.39 -18.94
CA LEU A 29 16.62 8.95 -19.21
C LEU A 29 17.57 8.63 -20.37
N LEU A 30 17.66 9.49 -21.36
CA LEU A 30 18.48 9.34 -22.55
C LEU A 30 19.14 10.66 -22.88
N LYS A 31 20.46 10.74 -22.80
CA LYS A 31 21.22 11.97 -23.15
C LYS A 31 21.77 11.90 -24.58
N PRO A 32 21.71 12.99 -25.33
CA PRO A 32 22.43 13.05 -26.61
C PRO A 32 23.93 12.83 -26.37
N THR A 33 24.56 12.08 -27.26
CA THR A 33 26.04 11.87 -27.23
C THR A 33 26.76 13.07 -27.76
N ASP A 34 26.13 13.85 -28.67
CA ASP A 34 26.72 15.06 -29.28
C ASP A 34 25.62 15.96 -29.87
N TYR A 35 26.05 17.12 -30.41
CA TYR A 35 25.22 18.04 -31.15
C TYR A 35 25.86 18.35 -32.48
N SER A 36 25.06 18.48 -33.57
CA SER A 36 25.53 18.92 -34.87
C SER A 36 25.86 20.44 -34.89
N GLU A 37 26.48 20.92 -35.93
CA GLU A 37 26.72 22.38 -36.14
C GLU A 37 25.43 23.22 -36.09
N GLY A 38 24.27 22.62 -36.42
CA GLY A 38 22.93 23.20 -36.30
C GLY A 38 22.25 22.98 -34.96
N ASN A 39 22.98 22.57 -33.95
CA ASN A 39 22.46 22.27 -32.58
C ASN A 39 21.38 21.17 -32.55
N TYR A 40 21.40 20.22 -33.51
CA TYR A 40 20.55 19.04 -33.48
C TYR A 40 21.19 17.93 -32.65
N ARG A 41 20.37 17.27 -31.81
CA ARG A 41 20.78 16.14 -30.98
C ARG A 41 21.28 14.96 -31.82
N LEU A 42 22.43 14.44 -31.46
CA LEU A 42 23.03 13.26 -32.08
C LEU A 42 23.25 12.16 -31.06
N TYR A 43 23.02 10.92 -31.47
CA TYR A 43 23.06 9.72 -30.63
C TYR A 43 23.94 8.66 -31.28
N ASP A 44 24.69 7.94 -30.50
CA ASP A 44 25.50 6.79 -30.94
C ASP A 44 24.79 5.47 -30.72
N ASP A 45 25.45 4.35 -30.99
CA ASP A 45 24.90 3.02 -30.77
C ASP A 45 24.72 2.67 -29.28
N ALA A 46 25.53 3.25 -28.37
CA ALA A 46 25.32 3.06 -26.93
C ALA A 46 24.02 3.75 -26.48
N ALA A 47 23.74 4.95 -26.97
CA ALA A 47 22.46 5.62 -26.72
C ALA A 47 21.26 4.84 -27.29
N LEU A 48 21.44 4.15 -28.44
CA LEU A 48 20.41 3.27 -28.99
C LEU A 48 20.11 2.09 -28.05
N GLN A 49 21.12 1.43 -27.50
CA GLN A 49 20.94 0.35 -26.52
C GLN A 49 20.19 0.80 -25.27
N ILE A 50 20.50 2.01 -24.77
CA ILE A 50 19.76 2.60 -23.64
C ILE A 50 18.31 2.85 -24.04
N LEU A 51 18.06 3.40 -25.23
CA LEU A 51 16.70 3.64 -25.71
C LEU A 51 15.90 2.33 -25.84
N GLU A 52 16.49 1.27 -26.35
CA GLU A 52 15.85 -0.06 -26.47
C GLU A 52 15.50 -0.62 -25.08
N LYS A 53 16.37 -0.46 -24.08
CA LYS A 53 16.05 -0.82 -22.68
C LYS A 53 14.87 0.00 -22.15
N ILE A 54 14.85 1.31 -22.36
CA ILE A 54 13.72 2.16 -21.97
C ILE A 54 12.41 1.68 -22.59
N VAL A 55 12.43 1.38 -23.90
CA VAL A 55 11.27 0.92 -24.66
C VAL A 55 10.75 -0.43 -24.10
N ALA A 56 11.66 -1.36 -23.84
CA ALA A 56 11.31 -2.68 -23.29
C ALA A 56 10.67 -2.53 -21.88
N LEU A 57 11.27 -1.75 -20.99
CA LEU A 57 10.74 -1.51 -19.66
C LEU A 57 9.38 -0.78 -19.68
N LYS A 58 9.21 0.18 -20.62
CA LYS A 58 7.91 0.82 -20.85
C LYS A 58 6.84 -0.16 -21.32
N ALA A 59 7.19 -1.07 -22.22
CA ALA A 59 6.25 -2.06 -22.77
C ALA A 59 5.70 -3.01 -21.70
N ILE A 60 6.48 -3.30 -20.66
CA ILE A 60 6.04 -4.12 -19.51
C ILE A 60 5.48 -3.27 -18.37
N GLY A 61 5.29 -1.96 -18.56
CA GLY A 61 4.48 -1.10 -17.70
C GLY A 61 5.24 -0.29 -16.65
N PHE A 62 6.59 -0.21 -16.70
CA PHE A 62 7.32 0.68 -15.81
C PHE A 62 7.02 2.16 -16.10
N SER A 63 6.94 2.99 -15.07
CA SER A 63 6.91 4.45 -15.17
C SER A 63 8.27 4.98 -15.66
N LEU A 64 8.33 6.25 -16.11
CA LEU A 64 9.60 6.84 -16.51
C LEU A 64 10.54 7.06 -15.32
N GLU A 65 9.99 7.32 -14.16
CA GLU A 65 10.71 7.46 -12.89
C GLU A 65 11.39 6.14 -12.51
N GLU A 66 10.65 5.03 -12.50
CA GLU A 66 11.18 3.69 -12.22
C GLU A 66 12.25 3.26 -13.23
N ILE A 67 12.08 3.61 -14.50
CA ILE A 67 13.09 3.33 -15.53
C ILE A 67 14.36 4.14 -15.27
N ARG A 68 14.24 5.40 -14.92
CA ARG A 68 15.39 6.25 -14.59
C ARG A 68 16.18 5.66 -13.42
N ASP A 69 15.49 5.30 -12.36
CA ASP A 69 16.08 4.75 -11.13
C ASP A 69 16.79 3.41 -11.43
N ASN A 70 16.20 2.56 -12.26
CA ASN A 70 16.81 1.32 -12.73
C ASN A 70 18.05 1.56 -13.62
N LEU A 71 18.03 2.56 -14.50
CA LEU A 71 19.19 2.89 -15.36
C LEU A 71 20.32 3.53 -14.56
N ALA A 72 20.02 4.33 -13.54
CA ALA A 72 21.02 4.99 -12.69
C ALA A 72 21.77 4.00 -11.78
N ALA A 73 21.14 2.90 -11.37
CA ALA A 73 21.74 1.88 -10.51
C ALA A 73 22.76 0.96 -11.24
N GLY A 74 22.91 1.08 -12.56
CA GLY A 74 23.89 0.34 -13.36
C GLY A 74 23.64 -1.17 -13.43
N GLU A 75 24.71 -1.96 -13.65
CA GLU A 75 24.63 -3.44 -13.75
C GLU A 75 24.28 -4.14 -12.42
N ALA A 76 24.19 -3.40 -11.31
CA ALA A 76 23.88 -3.95 -9.98
C ALA A 76 22.38 -4.20 -9.76
N VAL A 77 21.50 -3.75 -10.66
CA VAL A 77 20.05 -4.04 -10.53
C VAL A 77 19.80 -5.49 -10.86
N ASN A 78 19.25 -6.21 -9.90
CA ASN A 78 18.70 -7.55 -10.13
C ASN A 78 17.45 -7.42 -11.01
N VAL A 79 17.65 -7.53 -12.33
CA VAL A 79 16.57 -7.45 -13.34
C VAL A 79 15.44 -8.44 -13.02
N GLU A 80 15.78 -9.61 -12.48
CA GLU A 80 14.79 -10.61 -12.06
C GLU A 80 13.91 -10.08 -10.93
N GLU A 81 14.48 -9.41 -9.95
CA GLU A 81 13.74 -8.84 -8.83
C GLU A 81 12.81 -7.69 -9.28
N ALA A 82 13.31 -6.81 -10.15
CA ALA A 82 12.51 -5.75 -10.76
C ALA A 82 11.34 -6.33 -11.58
N LEU A 83 11.58 -7.39 -12.37
CA LEU A 83 10.52 -8.07 -13.13
C LEU A 83 9.52 -8.79 -12.23
N ARG A 84 9.95 -9.43 -11.15
CA ARG A 84 9.04 -10.04 -10.17
C ARG A 84 8.16 -9.01 -9.48
N LEU A 85 8.73 -7.86 -9.10
CA LEU A 85 7.97 -6.76 -8.55
C LEU A 85 6.95 -6.24 -9.57
N GLN A 86 7.36 -6.06 -10.84
CA GLN A 86 6.46 -5.59 -11.89
C GLN A 86 5.36 -6.61 -12.22
N LEU A 87 5.67 -7.90 -12.22
CA LEU A 87 4.66 -8.96 -12.38
C LEU A 87 3.60 -8.86 -11.28
N LYS A 88 4.03 -8.77 -10.03
CA LYS A 88 3.13 -8.57 -8.90
C LYS A 88 2.27 -7.32 -9.08
N ASN A 89 2.87 -6.20 -9.53
CA ASN A 89 2.17 -4.95 -9.84
C ASN A 89 1.07 -5.14 -10.89
N MET A 90 1.37 -5.89 -11.96
CA MET A 90 0.41 -6.13 -13.03
C MET A 90 -0.71 -7.09 -12.60
N GLU A 91 -0.42 -8.08 -11.79
CA GLU A 91 -1.42 -8.99 -11.23
C GLU A 91 -2.40 -8.24 -10.31
N GLU A 92 -1.91 -7.32 -9.50
CA GLU A 92 -2.77 -6.49 -8.65
C GLU A 92 -3.61 -5.51 -9.48
N LYS A 93 -3.03 -4.86 -10.51
CA LYS A 93 -3.80 -4.01 -11.45
C LYS A 93 -4.89 -4.80 -12.19
N ARG A 94 -4.59 -6.04 -12.57
CA ARG A 94 -5.59 -6.93 -13.17
C ARG A 94 -6.74 -7.19 -12.19
N SER A 95 -6.42 -7.53 -10.95
CA SER A 95 -7.43 -7.74 -9.92
C SER A 95 -8.33 -6.50 -9.71
N GLN A 96 -7.75 -5.29 -9.75
CA GLN A 96 -8.52 -4.04 -9.66
C GLN A 96 -9.48 -3.85 -10.82
N ILE A 97 -9.00 -4.11 -12.05
CA ILE A 97 -9.83 -4.02 -13.26
C ILE A 97 -10.98 -5.03 -13.17
N ASP A 98 -10.69 -6.25 -12.73
CA ASP A 98 -11.70 -7.30 -12.56
C ASP A 98 -12.76 -6.89 -11.52
N ASN A 99 -12.38 -6.23 -10.44
CA ASN A 99 -13.30 -5.68 -9.43
C ASN A 99 -14.22 -4.57 -9.99
N VAL A 100 -13.65 -3.67 -10.80
CA VAL A 100 -14.44 -2.63 -11.48
C VAL A 100 -15.46 -3.26 -12.43
N ILE A 101 -15.04 -4.27 -13.19
CA ILE A 101 -15.91 -5.02 -14.08
C ILE A 101 -17.02 -5.72 -13.29
N ALA A 102 -16.70 -6.37 -12.18
CA ALA A 102 -17.67 -7.04 -11.31
C ALA A 102 -18.68 -6.04 -10.71
N ALA A 103 -18.21 -4.87 -10.24
CA ALA A 103 -19.08 -3.82 -9.73
C ALA A 103 -20.05 -3.29 -10.79
N ILE A 104 -19.55 -3.06 -12.02
CA ILE A 104 -20.39 -2.64 -13.16
C ILE A 104 -21.42 -3.72 -13.50
N ASN A 105 -21.01 -4.97 -13.61
CA ASN A 105 -21.91 -6.09 -13.91
C ASN A 105 -22.97 -6.25 -12.83
N GLY A 106 -22.61 -6.19 -11.55
CA GLY A 106 -23.53 -6.25 -10.44
C GLY A 106 -24.56 -5.11 -10.42
N ALA A 107 -24.18 -3.90 -10.87
CA ALA A 107 -25.12 -2.81 -11.06
C ALA A 107 -26.08 -3.07 -12.24
N LEU A 108 -25.57 -3.60 -13.34
CA LEU A 108 -26.37 -3.92 -14.53
C LEU A 108 -27.34 -5.09 -14.32
N GLU A 109 -26.99 -6.06 -13.46
CA GLU A 109 -27.81 -7.24 -13.15
C GLU A 109 -28.96 -6.97 -12.18
N ARG A 110 -28.97 -5.86 -11.48
CA ARG A 110 -30.08 -5.43 -10.63
C ARG A 110 -31.32 -5.10 -11.47
N ARG A 111 -32.01 -6.17 -11.92
CA ARG A 111 -33.24 -6.08 -12.70
C ARG A 111 -34.38 -5.53 -11.84
N GLY A 112 -34.84 -4.31 -12.09
CA GLY A 112 -36.10 -3.79 -11.51
C GLY A 112 -36.10 -2.33 -11.06
N SER A 113 -34.96 -1.68 -10.93
CA SER A 113 -34.87 -0.22 -10.79
C SER A 113 -34.04 0.36 -11.93
N ALA A 114 -34.45 1.52 -12.46
CA ALA A 114 -33.58 2.27 -13.36
C ALA A 114 -32.28 2.58 -12.59
N LEU A 115 -31.12 2.28 -13.20
CA LEU A 115 -29.81 2.72 -12.69
C LEU A 115 -29.87 4.23 -12.52
N ASP A 116 -29.61 4.70 -11.32
CA ASP A 116 -29.49 6.12 -11.04
C ASP A 116 -28.03 6.55 -10.85
N TRP A 117 -27.80 7.85 -10.72
CA TRP A 117 -26.48 8.40 -10.53
C TRP A 117 -25.89 8.07 -9.15
N ASP A 118 -26.68 7.68 -8.17
CA ASP A 118 -26.21 7.26 -6.84
C ASP A 118 -25.58 5.86 -6.91
N ASP A 119 -26.10 4.97 -7.77
CA ASP A 119 -25.46 3.69 -8.08
C ASP A 119 -24.08 3.90 -8.72
N VAL A 120 -23.99 4.83 -9.69
CA VAL A 120 -22.72 5.19 -10.34
C VAL A 120 -21.77 5.86 -9.35
N ALA A 121 -22.25 6.75 -8.49
CA ALA A 121 -21.45 7.40 -7.46
C ALA A 121 -20.86 6.37 -6.47
N THR A 122 -21.64 5.37 -6.10
CA THR A 122 -21.17 4.25 -5.24
C THR A 122 -20.07 3.46 -5.92
N ILE A 123 -20.21 3.13 -7.20
CA ILE A 123 -19.15 2.45 -7.98
C ILE A 123 -17.89 3.30 -8.03
N VAL A 124 -18.01 4.61 -8.28
CA VAL A 124 -16.88 5.55 -8.36
C VAL A 124 -16.19 5.71 -7.00
N GLN A 125 -16.96 5.78 -5.90
CA GLN A 125 -16.40 5.82 -4.55
C GLN A 125 -15.59 4.55 -4.25
N ASN A 126 -16.11 3.38 -4.57
CA ASN A 126 -15.42 2.11 -4.38
C ASN A 126 -14.11 2.03 -5.18
N ILE A 127 -14.11 2.50 -6.43
CA ILE A 127 -12.90 2.60 -7.27
C ILE A 127 -11.88 3.57 -6.65
N ASN A 128 -12.31 4.69 -6.08
CA ASN A 128 -11.42 5.69 -5.49
C ASN A 128 -10.85 5.25 -4.14
N LEU A 129 -11.61 4.54 -3.33
CA LEU A 129 -11.14 3.92 -2.08
C LEU A 129 -10.05 2.89 -2.37
N ASP A 130 -10.26 2.02 -3.35
CA ASP A 130 -9.25 1.07 -3.81
C ASP A 130 -7.96 1.79 -4.28
N ARG A 131 -8.06 2.84 -5.08
CA ARG A 131 -6.90 3.60 -5.57
C ARG A 131 -6.08 4.25 -4.46
N SER A 132 -6.74 4.76 -3.43
CA SER A 132 -6.06 5.38 -2.28
C SER A 132 -5.32 4.33 -1.44
N ALA A 133 -5.98 3.23 -1.10
CA ALA A 133 -5.39 2.11 -0.37
C ALA A 133 -4.22 1.50 -1.15
N ASP A 134 -4.36 1.36 -2.46
CA ASP A 134 -3.34 0.82 -3.34
C ASP A 134 -2.12 1.73 -3.44
N LYS A 135 -2.30 3.05 -3.60
CA LYS A 135 -1.17 3.98 -3.66
C LYS A 135 -0.28 3.86 -2.42
N HIS A 136 -0.88 3.80 -1.22
CA HIS A 136 -0.12 3.61 0.03
C HIS A 136 0.58 2.25 0.07
N HIS A 137 -0.07 1.21 -0.41
CA HIS A 137 0.50 -0.13 -0.46
C HIS A 137 1.70 -0.21 -1.42
N TRP A 138 1.59 0.37 -2.62
CA TRP A 138 2.66 0.41 -3.62
C TRP A 138 3.88 1.17 -3.12
N ASP A 139 3.64 2.32 -2.55
CA ASP A 139 4.68 3.16 -1.98
C ASP A 139 5.39 2.42 -0.83
N ALA A 140 4.63 1.74 0.02
CA ALA A 140 5.21 0.90 1.05
C ALA A 140 6.06 -0.24 0.46
N LEU A 141 5.58 -0.97 -0.54
CA LEU A 141 6.35 -2.06 -1.18
C LEU A 141 7.65 -1.55 -1.80
N LYS A 142 7.63 -0.39 -2.47
CA LYS A 142 8.82 0.21 -3.09
C LYS A 142 9.90 0.51 -2.05
N HIS A 143 9.50 1.08 -0.91
CA HIS A 143 10.43 1.59 0.08
C HIS A 143 10.72 0.63 1.24
N THR A 144 10.01 -0.50 1.32
CA THR A 144 10.20 -1.52 2.36
C THR A 144 10.54 -2.91 1.79
N ALA A 145 11.00 -2.98 0.54
CA ALA A 145 11.28 -4.23 -0.15
C ALA A 145 12.35 -5.11 0.56
N GLN A 146 13.24 -4.48 1.32
CA GLN A 146 14.28 -5.16 2.09
C GLN A 146 13.79 -5.72 3.43
N GLU A 147 12.57 -5.38 3.84
CA GLU A 147 11.96 -5.81 5.09
C GLU A 147 11.08 -7.05 4.86
N PRO A 148 10.83 -7.87 5.89
CA PRO A 148 9.81 -8.90 5.82
C PRO A 148 8.45 -8.30 5.46
N ASP A 149 7.67 -9.05 4.68
CA ASP A 149 6.32 -8.62 4.26
C ASP A 149 5.50 -8.13 5.47
N TRP A 150 4.81 -7.00 5.30
CA TRP A 150 4.07 -6.36 6.38
C TRP A 150 2.96 -7.24 6.95
N TYR A 151 2.26 -7.98 6.09
CA TYR A 151 1.21 -8.91 6.54
C TYR A 151 1.78 -10.14 7.25
N VAL A 152 3.04 -10.50 6.99
CA VAL A 152 3.77 -11.51 7.76
C VAL A 152 4.04 -11.00 9.18
N LYS A 153 4.51 -9.76 9.32
CA LYS A 153 4.71 -9.14 10.65
C LYS A 153 3.41 -9.03 11.45
N ILE A 154 2.30 -8.62 10.79
CA ILE A 154 0.98 -8.58 11.42
C ILE A 154 0.57 -9.98 11.87
N PHE A 155 0.67 -10.98 10.99
CA PHE A 155 0.29 -12.36 11.29
C PHE A 155 1.05 -12.91 12.49
N ASP A 156 2.36 -12.68 12.57
CA ASP A 156 3.20 -13.12 13.69
C ASP A 156 2.76 -12.50 15.02
N SER A 157 2.31 -11.25 14.99
CA SER A 157 1.83 -10.56 16.20
C SER A 157 0.51 -11.12 16.76
N LEU A 158 -0.27 -11.83 15.95
CA LEU A 158 -1.57 -12.37 16.36
C LEU A 158 -1.47 -13.62 17.23
N GLU A 159 -0.32 -14.31 17.26
CA GLU A 159 -0.09 -15.52 18.05
C GLU A 159 -1.17 -16.60 17.87
N LEU A 160 -1.61 -16.82 16.63
CA LEU A 160 -2.68 -17.75 16.28
C LEU A 160 -2.35 -19.19 16.70
N LYS A 161 -3.39 -19.94 17.09
CA LYS A 161 -3.27 -21.31 17.59
C LYS A 161 -4.05 -22.31 16.73
N LYS A 162 -3.67 -23.57 16.82
CA LYS A 162 -4.43 -24.66 16.15
C LYS A 162 -5.90 -24.63 16.55
N LYS A 163 -6.77 -24.81 15.56
CA LYS A 163 -8.23 -24.83 15.69
C LYS A 163 -8.85 -23.49 16.10
N ASP A 164 -8.11 -22.38 15.94
CA ASP A 164 -8.68 -21.06 16.19
C ASP A 164 -9.90 -20.80 15.31
N LYS A 165 -10.88 -20.15 15.89
CA LYS A 165 -12.06 -19.63 15.23
C LYS A 165 -11.90 -18.13 15.10
N ILE A 166 -11.63 -17.69 13.90
CA ILE A 166 -11.14 -16.33 13.61
C ILE A 166 -12.24 -15.58 12.85
N LEU A 167 -12.53 -14.36 13.29
CA LEU A 167 -13.35 -13.39 12.57
C LEU A 167 -12.43 -12.25 12.10
N ASP A 168 -12.37 -12.01 10.80
CA ASP A 168 -11.61 -10.94 10.20
C ASP A 168 -12.57 -9.91 9.61
N LEU A 169 -12.67 -8.74 10.26
CA LEU A 169 -13.58 -7.66 9.93
C LEU A 169 -12.86 -6.65 9.03
N GLY A 170 -13.42 -6.39 7.84
CA GLY A 170 -12.78 -5.57 6.83
C GLY A 170 -11.55 -6.25 6.24
N CYS A 171 -11.71 -7.51 5.82
CA CYS A 171 -10.59 -8.34 5.37
C CYS A 171 -9.96 -7.86 4.05
N GLY A 172 -10.61 -6.95 3.30
CA GLY A 172 -10.16 -6.48 1.99
C GLY A 172 -9.84 -7.66 1.07
N TYR A 173 -8.76 -7.57 0.32
CA TYR A 173 -8.27 -8.65 -0.56
C TYR A 173 -7.72 -9.88 0.18
N ALA A 174 -8.00 -10.01 1.47
CA ALA A 174 -7.54 -11.10 2.32
C ALA A 174 -6.00 -11.31 2.28
N LYS A 175 -5.22 -10.22 2.11
CA LYS A 175 -3.75 -10.27 2.05
C LYS A 175 -3.13 -10.90 3.29
N LEU A 176 -3.72 -10.72 4.46
CA LEU A 176 -3.29 -11.37 5.70
C LEU A 176 -3.27 -12.90 5.55
N TRP A 177 -4.27 -13.47 4.87
CA TRP A 177 -4.41 -14.91 4.68
C TRP A 177 -3.66 -15.41 3.44
N ARG A 178 -3.64 -14.64 2.35
CA ARG A 178 -2.91 -14.98 1.12
C ARG A 178 -1.40 -15.07 1.37
N ASN A 179 -0.83 -14.09 2.05
CA ASN A 179 0.61 -14.00 2.28
C ASN A 179 1.11 -14.98 3.36
N ASN A 180 0.21 -15.58 4.14
CA ASN A 180 0.53 -16.50 5.23
C ASN A 180 -0.19 -17.86 5.09
N ARG A 181 -0.66 -18.24 3.90
CA ARG A 181 -1.52 -19.41 3.69
C ARG A 181 -0.97 -20.71 4.27
N ASP A 182 0.31 -20.95 4.09
CA ASP A 182 1.03 -22.15 4.56
C ASP A 182 1.36 -22.12 6.05
N ARG A 183 1.19 -20.95 6.69
CA ARG A 183 1.47 -20.69 8.10
C ARG A 183 0.22 -20.67 8.97
N ILE A 184 -0.99 -20.70 8.38
CA ILE A 184 -2.24 -20.71 9.12
C ILE A 184 -2.28 -21.98 9.98
N PRO A 185 -2.53 -21.86 11.31
CA PRO A 185 -2.53 -23.04 12.17
C PRO A 185 -3.58 -24.08 11.77
N GLU A 186 -3.22 -25.36 11.82
CA GLU A 186 -4.10 -26.47 11.44
C GLU A 186 -5.47 -26.42 12.12
N GLY A 187 -6.52 -26.73 11.36
CA GLY A 187 -7.87 -26.78 11.83
C GLY A 187 -8.55 -25.45 12.08
N SER A 188 -7.85 -24.32 11.80
CA SER A 188 -8.43 -22.98 11.96
C SER A 188 -9.61 -22.75 11.02
N LYS A 189 -10.62 -22.00 11.52
CA LYS A 189 -11.79 -21.57 10.75
C LYS A 189 -11.81 -20.05 10.70
N ILE A 190 -11.65 -19.50 9.51
CA ILE A 190 -11.59 -18.07 9.28
C ILE A 190 -12.90 -17.62 8.63
N TYR A 191 -13.54 -16.64 9.22
CA TYR A 191 -14.72 -15.94 8.72
C TYR A 191 -14.28 -14.53 8.35
N ALA A 192 -14.02 -14.33 7.08
CA ALA A 192 -13.53 -13.06 6.54
C ALA A 192 -14.73 -12.24 6.03
N VAL A 193 -14.91 -11.05 6.58
CA VAL A 193 -16.07 -10.18 6.32
C VAL A 193 -15.58 -8.92 5.64
N ASP A 194 -16.24 -8.54 4.55
CA ASP A 194 -16.02 -7.25 3.87
C ASP A 194 -17.32 -6.75 3.26
N VAL A 195 -17.42 -5.45 2.98
CA VAL A 195 -18.57 -4.88 2.29
C VAL A 195 -18.43 -5.04 0.77
N HIS A 196 -17.20 -5.11 0.27
CA HIS A 196 -16.91 -5.16 -1.16
C HIS A 196 -16.79 -6.60 -1.66
N GLY A 197 -17.82 -7.10 -2.36
CA GLY A 197 -17.86 -8.44 -2.92
C GLY A 197 -17.11 -8.63 -4.26
N GLY A 198 -16.59 -7.56 -4.84
CA GLY A 198 -16.02 -7.61 -6.19
C GLY A 198 -14.80 -8.52 -6.37
N TRP A 199 -14.09 -8.87 -5.31
CA TRP A 199 -12.92 -9.76 -5.31
C TRP A 199 -13.22 -11.20 -4.86
N ALA A 200 -14.49 -11.53 -4.65
CA ALA A 200 -14.91 -12.86 -4.17
C ALA A 200 -14.45 -13.98 -5.11
N ASP A 201 -14.76 -13.84 -6.39
CA ASP A 201 -14.45 -14.85 -7.41
C ASP A 201 -12.93 -15.07 -7.53
N ASP A 202 -12.14 -13.99 -7.48
CA ASP A 202 -10.68 -14.07 -7.50
C ASP A 202 -10.15 -14.80 -6.26
N PHE A 203 -10.71 -14.53 -5.08
CA PHE A 203 -10.28 -15.20 -3.88
C PHE A 203 -10.73 -16.67 -3.81
N GLU A 204 -11.93 -16.99 -4.27
CA GLU A 204 -12.40 -18.36 -4.38
C GLU A 204 -11.52 -19.17 -5.35
N LYS A 205 -11.18 -18.59 -6.51
CA LYS A 205 -10.23 -19.17 -7.46
C LYS A 205 -8.87 -19.38 -6.81
N TYR A 206 -8.34 -18.36 -6.12
CA TYR A 206 -7.09 -18.45 -5.37
C TYR A 206 -7.11 -19.59 -4.35
N LEU A 207 -8.19 -19.76 -3.58
CA LEU A 207 -8.34 -20.86 -2.61
C LEU A 207 -8.38 -22.23 -3.30
N ALA A 208 -9.07 -22.34 -4.44
CA ALA A 208 -9.13 -23.57 -5.23
C ALA A 208 -7.76 -23.99 -5.77
N GLU A 209 -7.02 -23.03 -6.34
CA GLU A 209 -5.68 -23.25 -6.90
C GLU A 209 -4.63 -23.56 -5.82
N ASN A 210 -4.81 -23.06 -4.59
CA ASN A 210 -3.88 -23.24 -3.48
C ASN A 210 -4.36 -24.22 -2.40
N LYS A 211 -5.38 -25.02 -2.69
CA LYS A 211 -6.01 -25.95 -1.74
C LYS A 211 -5.01 -26.89 -1.06
N ASP A 212 -4.03 -27.38 -1.80
CA ASP A 212 -3.03 -28.33 -1.32
C ASP A 212 -1.94 -27.67 -0.48
N SER A 213 -1.81 -26.35 -0.56
CA SER A 213 -0.87 -25.55 0.26
C SER A 213 -1.46 -25.06 1.57
N LEU A 214 -2.77 -25.19 1.76
CA LEU A 214 -3.40 -24.86 3.03
C LEU A 214 -3.16 -26.00 4.05
N PRO A 215 -2.82 -25.65 5.31
CA PRO A 215 -2.65 -26.65 6.35
C PRO A 215 -3.94 -27.45 6.60
N LYS A 216 -3.77 -28.69 7.06
CA LYS A 216 -4.88 -29.64 7.25
C LYS A 216 -6.02 -29.05 8.07
N GLY A 217 -7.21 -29.10 7.52
CA GLY A 217 -8.46 -28.71 8.20
C GLY A 217 -8.69 -27.18 8.28
N VAL A 218 -7.83 -26.37 7.69
CA VAL A 218 -8.07 -24.93 7.54
C VAL A 218 -9.26 -24.70 6.60
N LYS A 219 -10.16 -23.80 7.01
CA LYS A 219 -11.30 -23.34 6.20
C LYS A 219 -11.38 -21.83 6.24
N ILE A 220 -11.52 -21.20 5.09
CA ILE A 220 -11.74 -19.77 4.96
C ILE A 220 -13.09 -19.57 4.29
N SER A 221 -13.96 -18.79 4.92
CA SER A 221 -15.31 -18.47 4.45
C SER A 221 -15.44 -16.97 4.30
N LEU A 222 -15.88 -16.51 3.13
CA LEU A 222 -16.14 -15.11 2.85
C LEU A 222 -17.58 -14.76 3.17
N LEU A 223 -17.79 -13.57 3.72
CA LEU A 223 -19.10 -13.01 4.02
C LEU A 223 -19.11 -11.55 3.58
N PHE A 224 -19.95 -11.21 2.62
CA PHE A 224 -20.10 -9.84 2.12
C PHE A 224 -21.27 -9.16 2.83
N GLU A 225 -20.94 -8.34 3.82
CA GLU A 225 -21.93 -7.67 4.67
C GLU A 225 -21.37 -6.30 5.11
N ASP A 226 -22.27 -5.35 5.19
CA ASP A 226 -21.98 -4.04 5.76
C ASP A 226 -22.02 -4.07 7.28
N LEU A 227 -20.86 -3.89 7.92
CA LEU A 227 -20.67 -3.94 9.37
C LEU A 227 -21.38 -2.80 10.13
N GLU A 228 -21.91 -1.80 9.45
CA GLU A 228 -22.72 -0.74 10.06
C GLU A 228 -24.19 -1.19 10.25
N THR A 229 -24.60 -2.36 9.71
CA THR A 229 -25.95 -2.88 9.79
C THR A 229 -26.14 -3.95 10.86
N ASP A 230 -27.31 -3.99 11.50
CA ASP A 230 -27.66 -5.05 12.47
C ASP A 230 -27.72 -6.43 11.80
N LYS A 231 -28.20 -6.49 10.56
CA LYS A 231 -28.29 -7.72 9.77
C LYS A 231 -26.96 -8.43 9.61
N ALA A 232 -25.86 -7.67 9.38
CA ALA A 232 -24.51 -8.22 9.32
C ALA A 232 -24.14 -8.92 10.64
N TRP A 233 -24.38 -8.25 11.75
CA TRP A 233 -24.05 -8.77 13.08
C TRP A 233 -24.94 -9.95 13.51
N GLU A 234 -26.19 -10.01 13.10
CA GLU A 234 -27.04 -11.20 13.28
C GLU A 234 -26.43 -12.43 12.58
N LYS A 235 -25.86 -12.26 11.38
CA LYS A 235 -25.18 -13.34 10.67
C LYS A 235 -23.87 -13.74 11.35
N ILE A 236 -23.07 -12.76 11.74
CA ILE A 236 -21.78 -12.96 12.43
C ILE A 236 -22.02 -13.65 13.78
N ALA A 237 -23.03 -13.23 14.54
CA ALA A 237 -23.35 -13.77 15.86
C ALA A 237 -23.83 -15.22 15.84
N LYS A 238 -24.32 -15.75 14.70
CA LYS A 238 -24.62 -17.19 14.56
C LYS A 238 -23.39 -18.06 14.84
N ASN A 239 -22.21 -17.49 14.58
CA ASN A 239 -20.93 -18.13 14.81
C ASN A 239 -20.15 -17.47 15.97
N LYS A 240 -20.81 -16.91 16.97
CA LYS A 240 -20.16 -16.30 18.15
C LYS A 240 -19.14 -17.23 18.84
N GLU A 241 -18.44 -16.72 19.85
CA GLU A 241 -17.34 -17.38 20.55
C GLU A 241 -16.09 -17.56 19.68
N TYR A 242 -15.73 -16.47 18.98
CA TYR A 242 -14.47 -16.41 18.25
C TYR A 242 -13.30 -16.37 19.22
N SER A 243 -12.26 -17.16 18.95
CA SER A 243 -11.01 -17.12 19.71
C SER A 243 -10.13 -15.94 19.33
N MET A 244 -10.30 -15.44 18.09
CA MET A 244 -9.62 -14.24 17.58
C MET A 244 -10.62 -13.43 16.76
N ILE A 245 -10.67 -12.12 17.01
CA ILE A 245 -11.36 -11.16 16.14
C ILE A 245 -10.33 -10.11 15.71
N ILE A 246 -10.27 -9.84 14.43
CA ILE A 246 -9.32 -8.90 13.81
C ILE A 246 -10.14 -7.77 13.21
N ALA A 247 -9.73 -6.52 13.45
CA ALA A 247 -10.27 -5.33 12.81
C ALA A 247 -9.10 -4.38 12.50
N HIS A 248 -8.39 -4.65 11.41
CA HIS A 248 -7.21 -3.90 11.01
C HIS A 248 -7.54 -2.98 9.82
N TYR A 249 -7.07 -1.73 9.90
CA TYR A 249 -7.28 -0.69 8.87
C TYR A 249 -8.76 -0.40 8.55
N LEU A 250 -9.67 -0.85 9.40
CA LEU A 250 -11.12 -0.71 9.23
C LEU A 250 -11.70 0.52 9.94
N GLY A 251 -11.13 0.92 11.07
CA GLY A 251 -11.71 1.97 11.92
C GLY A 251 -11.85 3.35 11.25
N PHE A 252 -11.11 3.61 10.17
CA PHE A 252 -11.18 4.85 9.40
C PHE A 252 -12.36 4.88 8.41
N GLU A 253 -12.87 3.70 8.04
CA GLU A 253 -13.93 3.52 7.06
C GLU A 253 -15.34 3.49 7.71
N LEU A 254 -15.40 3.35 9.03
CA LEU A 254 -16.66 3.24 9.77
C LEU A 254 -17.09 4.59 10.33
N LYS A 255 -18.39 4.88 10.26
CA LYS A 255 -19.01 6.05 10.90
C LYS A 255 -18.95 5.96 12.43
N ASP A 256 -19.13 4.74 12.96
CA ASP A 256 -19.08 4.45 14.39
C ASP A 256 -18.20 3.23 14.70
N PRO A 257 -16.87 3.42 14.79
CA PRO A 257 -15.95 2.36 15.17
C PRO A 257 -16.22 1.78 16.57
N GLU A 258 -16.74 2.58 17.50
CA GLU A 258 -17.03 2.15 18.85
C GLU A 258 -18.20 1.15 18.88
N ALA A 259 -19.25 1.36 18.09
CA ALA A 259 -20.35 0.42 17.95
C ALA A 259 -19.87 -0.93 17.39
N MET A 260 -18.98 -0.92 16.40
CA MET A 260 -18.36 -2.14 15.87
C MET A 260 -17.57 -2.88 16.96
N ILE A 261 -16.76 -2.18 17.74
CA ILE A 261 -15.96 -2.74 18.84
C ILE A 261 -16.87 -3.38 19.90
N ALA A 262 -17.94 -2.72 20.29
CA ALA A 262 -18.91 -3.24 21.27
C ALA A 262 -19.54 -4.56 20.80
N ARG A 263 -19.94 -4.63 19.53
CA ARG A 263 -20.51 -5.84 18.90
C ARG A 263 -19.47 -6.96 18.80
N ALA A 264 -18.24 -6.63 18.40
CA ALA A 264 -17.13 -7.59 18.35
C ALA A 264 -16.83 -8.18 19.73
N ALA A 265 -16.80 -7.37 20.79
CA ALA A 265 -16.63 -7.83 22.16
C ALA A 265 -17.73 -8.84 22.59
N GLY A 266 -18.97 -8.62 22.15
CA GLY A 266 -20.09 -9.55 22.36
C GLY A 266 -19.95 -10.89 21.66
N CYS A 267 -19.20 -10.96 20.56
CA CYS A 267 -18.94 -12.17 19.79
C CYS A 267 -17.66 -12.92 20.20
N LEU A 268 -16.80 -12.29 21.00
CA LEU A 268 -15.53 -12.85 21.45
C LEU A 268 -15.74 -13.89 22.56
N SER A 269 -15.01 -15.01 22.52
CA SER A 269 -14.98 -15.99 23.62
C SER A 269 -14.27 -15.41 24.85
N ASP A 270 -14.47 -16.02 26.02
CA ASP A 270 -13.89 -15.54 27.30
C ASP A 270 -12.36 -15.47 27.29
N LYS A 271 -11.71 -16.37 26.56
CA LYS A 271 -10.25 -16.40 26.41
C LYS A 271 -9.78 -15.83 25.06
N GLY A 272 -10.70 -15.25 24.30
CA GLY A 272 -10.42 -14.71 22.97
C GLY A 272 -9.62 -13.42 23.01
N VAL A 273 -9.04 -13.10 21.86
CA VAL A 273 -8.30 -11.87 21.62
C VAL A 273 -9.00 -11.06 20.54
N PHE A 274 -9.24 -9.79 20.80
CA PHE A 274 -9.62 -8.81 19.80
C PHE A 274 -8.38 -8.01 19.40
N SER A 275 -7.99 -8.08 18.15
CA SER A 275 -6.87 -7.31 17.59
C SER A 275 -7.39 -6.15 16.75
N TYR A 276 -7.08 -4.94 17.17
CA TYR A 276 -7.53 -3.70 16.54
C TYR A 276 -6.35 -2.85 16.10
N ASN A 277 -6.34 -2.39 14.83
CA ASN A 277 -5.41 -1.37 14.38
C ASN A 277 -6.13 -0.02 14.37
N GLY A 278 -5.47 0.99 14.92
CA GLY A 278 -6.05 2.31 15.07
C GLY A 278 -5.02 3.45 14.94
N PRO A 279 -5.48 4.70 15.06
CA PRO A 279 -4.63 5.87 14.93
C PRO A 279 -3.65 6.01 16.11
N GLY A 280 -2.55 6.74 15.90
CA GLY A 280 -1.67 7.13 16.98
C GLY A 280 -0.19 7.06 16.67
N ALA A 281 0.22 6.26 15.70
CA ALA A 281 1.61 6.23 15.27
C ALA A 281 2.03 7.59 14.68
N ASP A 282 3.16 8.12 15.18
CA ASP A 282 3.63 9.47 14.87
C ASP A 282 5.03 9.50 14.22
N SER A 283 5.54 8.36 13.78
CA SER A 283 6.92 8.17 13.31
C SER A 283 7.30 9.12 12.17
N TRP A 284 6.40 9.33 11.20
CA TRP A 284 6.62 10.25 10.09
C TRP A 284 6.78 11.71 10.56
N TYR A 285 5.95 12.13 11.53
CA TYR A 285 6.05 13.47 12.10
C TYR A 285 7.32 13.64 12.94
N ARG A 286 7.74 12.61 13.68
CA ARG A 286 9.01 12.62 14.42
C ARG A 286 10.20 12.67 13.49
N TYR A 287 10.17 11.93 12.38
CA TYR A 287 11.21 12.02 11.36
C TYR A 287 11.28 13.44 10.79
N MET A 288 10.15 14.02 10.39
CA MET A 288 10.04 15.40 9.91
C MET A 288 10.55 16.41 10.95
N GLN A 289 10.18 16.25 12.22
CA GLN A 289 10.65 17.07 13.32
C GLN A 289 12.19 17.05 13.42
N GLY A 290 12.78 15.88 13.34
CA GLY A 290 14.25 15.70 13.33
C GLY A 290 14.91 16.46 12.19
N VAL A 291 14.42 16.27 10.96
CA VAL A 291 14.91 16.97 9.76
C VAL A 291 14.81 18.50 9.92
N PHE A 292 13.67 19.01 10.34
CA PHE A 292 13.45 20.44 10.50
C PHE A 292 14.31 21.04 11.63
N LYS A 293 14.54 20.29 12.70
CA LYS A 293 15.46 20.69 13.76
C LYS A 293 16.91 20.84 13.26
N GLU A 294 17.40 19.87 12.50
CA GLU A 294 18.75 19.94 11.90
C GLU A 294 18.88 21.12 10.93
N LEU A 295 17.85 21.40 10.15
CA LEU A 295 17.79 22.52 9.20
C LEU A 295 17.43 23.87 9.85
N LYS A 296 17.17 23.92 11.16
CA LYS A 296 16.71 25.11 11.88
C LYS A 296 15.42 25.71 11.30
N ILE A 297 14.54 24.87 10.76
CA ILE A 297 13.22 25.24 10.24
C ILE A 297 12.23 25.23 11.40
N LYS A 298 11.55 26.35 11.62
CA LYS A 298 10.45 26.43 12.60
C LYS A 298 9.16 25.93 11.98
N ALA A 299 8.60 24.84 12.51
CA ALA A 299 7.39 24.19 12.03
C ALA A 299 6.54 23.68 13.22
N PRO A 300 5.89 24.58 13.98
CA PRO A 300 5.16 24.21 15.19
C PRO A 300 4.00 23.23 14.92
N PHE A 301 3.45 23.24 13.73
CA PHE A 301 2.40 22.28 13.32
C PHE A 301 2.85 20.82 13.43
N VAL A 302 4.15 20.52 13.30
CA VAL A 302 4.66 19.15 13.44
C VAL A 302 4.50 18.67 14.89
N ASP A 303 4.80 19.52 15.86
CA ASP A 303 4.61 19.22 17.28
C ASP A 303 3.12 19.04 17.62
N GLU A 304 2.26 19.87 17.02
CA GLU A 304 0.80 19.73 17.14
C GLU A 304 0.30 18.39 16.58
N LYS A 305 0.80 17.97 15.40
CA LYS A 305 0.46 16.67 14.80
C LYS A 305 0.94 15.50 15.67
N ILE A 306 2.14 15.58 16.25
CA ILE A 306 2.66 14.56 17.19
C ILE A 306 1.75 14.48 18.43
N ALA A 307 1.40 15.62 19.02
CA ALA A 307 0.51 15.67 20.18
C ALA A 307 -0.89 15.10 19.85
N MET A 308 -1.43 15.42 18.67
CA MET A 308 -2.71 14.90 18.20
C MET A 308 -2.66 13.37 18.03
N LYS A 309 -1.59 12.82 17.44
CA LYS A 309 -1.42 11.36 17.28
C LYS A 309 -1.33 10.66 18.64
N LYS A 310 -0.58 11.20 19.58
CA LYS A 310 -0.51 10.68 20.96
C LYS A 310 -1.88 10.66 21.62
N LYS A 311 -2.62 11.77 21.52
CA LYS A 311 -3.98 11.86 22.05
C LYS A 311 -4.89 10.81 21.42
N ALA A 312 -4.82 10.61 20.10
CA ALA A 312 -5.63 9.61 19.40
C ALA A 312 -5.33 8.19 19.90
N ALA A 313 -4.06 7.83 20.17
CA ALA A 313 -3.71 6.55 20.77
C ALA A 313 -4.27 6.37 22.18
N ASP A 314 -4.18 7.42 23.00
CA ASP A 314 -4.73 7.43 24.37
C ASP A 314 -6.25 7.29 24.36
N ASP A 315 -6.94 8.00 23.46
CA ASP A 315 -8.40 7.96 23.33
C ASP A 315 -8.85 6.57 22.80
N THR A 316 -8.14 5.97 21.83
CA THR A 316 -8.38 4.60 21.39
C THR A 316 -8.22 3.61 22.54
N THR A 317 -7.15 3.73 23.32
CA THR A 317 -6.93 2.87 24.49
C THR A 317 -8.06 3.00 25.52
N LYS A 318 -8.53 4.22 25.79
CA LYS A 318 -9.67 4.45 26.71
C LYS A 318 -10.97 3.84 26.16
N MET A 319 -11.23 3.99 24.87
CA MET A 319 -12.39 3.41 24.20
C MET A 319 -12.39 1.88 24.33
N LEU A 320 -11.28 1.22 24.03
CA LEU A 320 -11.14 -0.22 24.14
C LEU A 320 -11.31 -0.73 25.58
N LYS A 321 -10.81 -0.01 26.57
CA LYS A 321 -10.99 -0.34 28.01
C LYS A 321 -12.43 -0.31 28.49
N LYS A 322 -13.37 0.24 27.75
CA LYS A 322 -14.79 0.16 28.07
C LYS A 322 -15.36 -1.28 27.88
N TYR A 323 -14.75 -2.05 26.97
CA TYR A 323 -15.23 -3.33 26.52
C TYR A 323 -14.34 -4.52 26.89
N PHE A 324 -13.07 -4.25 27.21
CA PHE A 324 -12.05 -5.26 27.47
C PHE A 324 -11.31 -5.00 28.80
N GLY A 325 -11.12 -6.07 29.58
CA GLY A 325 -10.43 -6.00 30.87
C GLY A 325 -8.91 -5.80 30.71
N LYS A 326 -8.31 -6.37 29.69
CA LYS A 326 -6.88 -6.17 29.36
C LYS A 326 -6.77 -5.57 27.96
N VAL A 327 -6.05 -4.46 27.85
CA VAL A 327 -5.77 -3.77 26.59
C VAL A 327 -4.26 -3.54 26.49
N GLU A 328 -3.62 -4.18 25.55
CA GLU A 328 -2.17 -4.16 25.33
C GLU A 328 -1.86 -3.52 23.99
N LEU A 329 -1.01 -2.50 23.99
CA LEU A 329 -0.55 -1.84 22.77
C LEU A 329 0.66 -2.57 22.22
N VAL A 330 0.56 -3.05 21.00
CA VAL A 330 1.65 -3.67 20.23
C VAL A 330 2.06 -2.70 19.13
N SER A 331 3.34 -2.35 19.10
CA SER A 331 3.91 -1.52 18.03
C SER A 331 4.66 -2.41 17.05
N LEU A 332 4.19 -2.45 15.81
CA LEU A 332 4.92 -3.08 14.71
C LEU A 332 5.64 -2.01 13.93
N SER A 333 6.87 -2.29 13.50
CA SER A 333 7.67 -1.32 12.77
C SER A 333 8.19 -1.88 11.45
N ASN A 334 8.45 -0.95 10.53
CA ASN A 334 9.10 -1.21 9.26
C ASN A 334 10.14 -0.13 8.98
N LYS A 335 11.23 -0.51 8.33
CA LYS A 335 12.21 0.45 7.83
C LYS A 335 11.85 0.84 6.41
N TRP A 336 11.95 2.13 6.17
CA TRP A 336 11.73 2.74 4.86
C TRP A 336 13.06 3.18 4.30
N HIS A 337 13.32 2.83 3.05
CA HIS A 337 14.56 3.05 2.33
C HIS A 337 14.32 4.01 1.17
N TYR A 338 15.01 5.15 1.16
CA TYR A 338 14.88 6.16 0.13
C TYR A 338 16.23 6.48 -0.49
N THR A 339 16.33 6.30 -1.80
CA THR A 339 17.48 6.63 -2.62
C THR A 339 17.26 7.89 -3.47
N ASP A 340 16.06 8.47 -3.43
CA ASP A 340 15.69 9.71 -4.12
C ASP A 340 15.18 10.77 -3.13
N ALA A 341 15.78 11.95 -3.19
CA ALA A 341 15.48 13.05 -2.26
C ALA A 341 14.10 13.67 -2.50
N ALA A 342 13.69 13.78 -3.78
CA ALA A 342 12.40 14.35 -4.15
C ALA A 342 11.26 13.39 -3.78
N ASP A 343 11.48 12.09 -3.92
CA ASP A 343 10.53 11.05 -3.54
C ASP A 343 10.24 11.10 -2.04
N LEU A 344 11.28 11.10 -1.21
CA LEU A 344 11.13 11.27 0.25
C LEU A 344 10.44 12.58 0.61
N PHE A 345 10.81 13.69 -0.05
CA PHE A 345 10.17 14.98 0.21
C PHE A 345 8.67 14.93 -0.11
N ASN A 346 8.29 14.39 -1.26
CA ASN A 346 6.89 14.25 -1.66
C ASN A 346 6.11 13.39 -0.67
N LYS A 347 6.73 12.32 -0.16
CA LYS A 347 6.11 11.48 0.88
C LYS A 347 5.85 12.27 2.16
N LEU A 348 6.77 13.11 2.60
CA LEU A 348 6.54 13.95 3.79
C LEU A 348 5.39 14.95 3.57
N VAL A 349 5.24 15.49 2.35
CA VAL A 349 4.12 16.39 2.00
C VAL A 349 2.78 15.71 2.14
N GLU A 350 2.65 14.43 1.73
CA GLU A 350 1.40 13.65 1.87
C GLU A 350 0.88 13.59 3.32
N PHE A 351 1.76 13.57 4.31
CA PHE A 351 1.36 13.55 5.72
C PHE A 351 0.88 14.91 6.26
N VAL A 352 1.15 15.99 5.52
CA VAL A 352 0.85 17.37 5.93
C VAL A 352 0.25 18.17 4.77
N GLU A 353 -0.74 17.61 4.08
CA GLU A 353 -1.42 18.23 2.94
C GLU A 353 -2.00 19.61 3.29
N ASP A 354 -2.47 19.79 4.54
CA ASP A 354 -2.94 21.07 5.07
C ASP A 354 -1.82 22.14 5.17
N GLN A 355 -0.55 21.75 5.01
CA GLN A 355 0.64 22.60 5.04
C GLN A 355 1.39 22.69 3.71
N GLU A 356 0.75 22.39 2.59
CA GLU A 356 1.38 22.29 1.27
C GLU A 356 2.19 23.54 0.89
N LYS A 357 1.64 24.74 1.14
CA LYS A 357 2.34 26.01 0.85
C LYS A 357 3.61 26.16 1.67
N PHE A 358 3.59 25.77 2.94
CA PHE A 358 4.76 25.80 3.79
C PHE A 358 5.80 24.81 3.26
N MET A 359 5.40 23.57 3.03
CA MET A 359 6.29 22.52 2.52
C MET A 359 6.93 22.91 1.18
N SER A 360 6.14 23.40 0.22
CA SER A 360 6.65 23.90 -1.06
C SER A 360 7.70 25.00 -0.91
N SER A 361 7.53 25.90 0.07
CA SER A 361 8.52 26.94 0.37
C SER A 361 9.84 26.40 0.93
N LYS A 362 9.88 25.17 1.40
CA LYS A 362 11.06 24.50 1.99
C LYS A 362 11.65 23.42 1.10
N ARG A 363 11.04 23.13 -0.05
CA ARG A 363 11.44 22.06 -0.97
C ARG A 363 12.95 22.06 -1.24
N ASP A 364 13.48 23.15 -1.76
CA ASP A 364 14.89 23.23 -2.18
C ASP A 364 15.89 22.97 -1.04
N ILE A 365 15.57 23.41 0.18
CA ILE A 365 16.48 23.22 1.31
C ILE A 365 16.40 21.80 1.85
N VAL A 366 15.20 21.20 1.89
CA VAL A 366 14.98 19.85 2.40
C VAL A 366 15.48 18.82 1.40
N GLU A 367 15.18 18.97 0.12
CA GLU A 367 15.68 18.05 -0.92
C GLU A 367 17.22 18.09 -1.02
N ARG A 368 17.85 19.26 -0.94
CA ARG A 368 19.32 19.34 -0.88
C ARG A 368 19.91 18.66 0.35
N TYR A 369 19.23 18.73 1.47
CA TYR A 369 19.66 18.02 2.69
C TYR A 369 19.57 16.52 2.50
N PHE A 370 18.47 16.00 1.94
CA PHE A 370 18.32 14.58 1.64
C PHE A 370 19.33 14.11 0.61
N ALA A 371 19.52 14.87 -0.49
CA ALA A 371 20.49 14.53 -1.54
C ALA A 371 21.92 14.39 -0.97
N LYS A 372 22.34 15.30 -0.07
CA LYS A 372 23.65 15.18 0.60
C LYS A 372 23.78 13.96 1.49
N LYS A 373 22.70 13.58 2.19
CA LYS A 373 22.68 12.35 3.00
C LYS A 373 22.78 11.12 2.09
N ILE A 374 22.00 11.07 1.02
CA ILE A 374 22.02 9.97 0.05
C ILE A 374 23.41 9.88 -0.64
N GLU A 375 23.99 11.01 -1.06
CA GLU A 375 25.34 11.02 -1.63
C GLU A 375 26.41 10.45 -0.69
N LYS A 376 26.27 10.72 0.60
CA LYS A 376 27.21 10.25 1.64
C LYS A 376 27.00 8.80 2.02
N ASP A 377 25.77 8.41 2.25
CA ASP A 377 25.39 7.15 2.95
C ASP A 377 24.77 6.12 1.98
N GLY A 378 24.55 6.47 0.71
CA GLY A 378 23.91 5.65 -0.33
C GLY A 378 22.38 5.73 -0.31
N GLU A 379 21.78 5.82 0.86
CA GLU A 379 20.32 5.88 1.07
C GLU A 379 19.97 6.58 2.40
N ILE A 380 18.73 6.94 2.55
CA ILE A 380 18.15 7.37 3.83
C ILE A 380 17.26 6.24 4.35
N VAL A 381 17.58 5.75 5.55
CA VAL A 381 16.78 4.73 6.24
C VAL A 381 16.19 5.30 7.52
N PHE A 382 14.91 5.11 7.72
CA PHE A 382 14.26 5.43 8.99
C PHE A 382 13.12 4.46 9.28
N GLU A 383 12.80 4.31 10.56
CA GLU A 383 11.80 3.38 11.04
C GLU A 383 10.46 4.06 11.25
N THR A 384 9.39 3.42 10.77
CA THR A 384 8.01 3.83 11.06
C THR A 384 7.31 2.75 11.85
N SER A 385 6.27 3.13 12.59
CA SER A 385 5.47 2.22 13.41
C SER A 385 4.01 2.30 13.03
N ALA A 386 3.30 1.18 13.24
CA ALA A 386 1.84 1.13 13.30
C ALA A 386 1.41 0.52 14.64
N TYR A 387 0.29 1.00 15.17
CA TYR A 387 -0.21 0.60 16.47
C TYR A 387 -1.35 -0.40 16.34
N PHE A 388 -1.20 -1.51 17.07
CA PHE A 388 -2.19 -2.57 17.20
C PHE A 388 -2.51 -2.76 18.68
N TRP A 389 -3.77 -2.88 19.01
CA TRP A 389 -4.22 -3.17 20.37
C TRP A 389 -4.71 -4.61 20.43
N HIS A 390 -4.07 -5.43 21.27
CA HIS A 390 -4.53 -6.77 21.58
C HIS A 390 -5.32 -6.73 22.88
N CYS A 391 -6.63 -7.00 22.78
CA CYS A 391 -7.59 -6.84 23.85
C CYS A 391 -8.14 -8.19 24.30
N ARG A 392 -8.32 -8.39 25.61
CA ARG A 392 -8.90 -9.58 26.20
C ARG A 392 -9.99 -9.18 27.20
N LYS A 393 -11.05 -10.03 27.31
CA LYS A 393 -12.09 -9.84 28.32
C LYS A 393 -11.56 -9.86 29.73
#